data_7acbc35960430911ae795c216b2fcae1
#
_entry.id   7acbc35960430911ae795c216b2fcae1
#
_cell.length_a   1.000
_cell.length_b   1.000
_cell.length_c   1.000
_cell.angle_alpha   90.00
_cell.angle_beta   90.00
_cell.angle_gamma   90.00
#
_symmetry.space_group_name_H-M   'P 1'
#
loop_
_entity.id
_entity.type
_entity.pdbx_description
1 polymer ?
#
loop_
_entity_poly.entity_id
_entity_poly.type
_entity_poly.pdbx_seq_one_letter_code
_entity_poly.pdbx_strand_id
1 'polypeptide(L)'
;NGADDNGSGTIGVLKIAEAFQNAVLLGFRPKRSIVFLHLTGEEKGLLGSKFYTDNPLYPLGNTMVNLNIDMIGRIDPRHKNKIERYIYLIGTNLLSSELHEISESTNKNTTKLYLDYKYNDIDQFECIYYRSDHFHFVKNNIPAIFYFNGVHEDYHKPTDTAEKIEYGLLKDRIKLIFFTAWELANRNKSIEVDKNVDYSELVNCKRYIKLYNLWG
;
A
#
# COMPACT_ATOMS: atom_id res chain seq x y z
N ASN A 1 -10.08 -7.33 -17.63
CA ASN A 1 -8.80 -6.76 -18.10
C ASN A 1 -7.87 -6.41 -16.94
N GLY A 2 -8.31 -5.67 -15.92
CA GLY A 2 -7.50 -5.41 -14.74
C GLY A 2 -6.38 -4.38 -14.95
N ALA A 3 -6.65 -3.31 -15.69
CA ALA A 3 -5.63 -2.29 -15.96
C ALA A 3 -5.31 -1.46 -14.72
N ASP A 4 -6.31 -1.13 -13.91
CA ASP A 4 -6.10 -0.51 -12.61
C ASP A 4 -5.99 -1.57 -11.51
N ASP A 5 -6.85 -2.58 -11.53
CA ASP A 5 -6.91 -3.68 -10.57
C ASP A 5 -6.31 -5.01 -11.12
N ASN A 6 -5.00 -5.31 -10.93
CA ASN A 6 -3.99 -4.45 -10.33
C ASN A 6 -2.79 -4.22 -11.27
N GLY A 7 -3.06 -3.91 -12.57
CA GLY A 7 -2.01 -3.54 -13.52
C GLY A 7 -1.27 -2.27 -13.12
N SER A 8 -1.99 -1.26 -12.59
CA SER A 8 -1.40 0.02 -12.16
C SER A 8 -0.44 -0.16 -10.99
N GLY A 9 -0.79 -0.98 -10.00
CA GLY A 9 0.08 -1.30 -8.87
C GLY A 9 1.30 -2.11 -9.30
N THR A 10 1.11 -3.12 -10.15
CA THR A 10 2.19 -3.95 -10.71
C THR A 10 3.25 -3.10 -11.43
N ILE A 11 2.82 -2.22 -12.33
CA ILE A 11 3.71 -1.27 -13.01
C ILE A 11 4.34 -0.28 -12.03
N GLY A 12 3.59 0.13 -11.00
CA GLY A 12 4.09 0.99 -9.92
C GLY A 12 5.32 0.39 -9.24
N VAL A 13 5.23 -0.88 -8.81
CA VAL A 13 6.36 -1.62 -8.19
C VAL A 13 7.55 -1.70 -9.13
N LEU A 14 7.34 -2.04 -10.42
CA LEU A 14 8.41 -2.12 -11.41
C LEU A 14 9.11 -0.75 -11.63
N LYS A 15 8.33 0.33 -11.71
CA LYS A 15 8.88 1.69 -11.89
C LYS A 15 9.63 2.19 -10.66
N ILE A 16 9.22 1.80 -9.46
CA ILE A 16 9.95 2.08 -8.23
C ILE A 16 11.27 1.30 -8.20
N ALA A 17 11.27 0.03 -8.58
CA ALA A 17 12.48 -0.78 -8.69
C ALA A 17 13.49 -0.18 -9.68
N GLU A 18 13.02 0.24 -10.87
CA GLU A 18 13.83 0.93 -11.87
C GLU A 18 14.42 2.24 -11.31
N ALA A 19 13.63 3.03 -10.58
CA ALA A 19 14.09 4.28 -9.98
C ALA A 19 15.17 4.05 -8.93
N PHE A 20 15.05 3.02 -8.08
CA PHE A 20 16.11 2.63 -7.14
C PHE A 20 17.37 2.16 -7.87
N GLN A 21 17.24 1.36 -8.92
CA GLN A 21 18.38 0.92 -9.72
C GLN A 21 19.10 2.11 -10.36
N ASN A 22 18.38 3.06 -10.91
CA ASN A 22 18.96 4.28 -11.49
C ASN A 22 19.65 5.14 -10.43
N ALA A 23 19.09 5.27 -9.23
CA ALA A 23 19.75 5.96 -8.12
C ALA A 23 21.10 5.29 -7.77
N VAL A 24 21.13 3.95 -7.70
CA VAL A 24 22.37 3.20 -7.43
C VAL A 24 23.42 3.43 -8.53
N LEU A 25 23.02 3.46 -9.80
CA LEU A 25 23.93 3.76 -10.92
C LEU A 25 24.51 5.18 -10.84
N LEU A 26 23.78 6.12 -10.27
CA LEU A 26 24.22 7.49 -9.99
C LEU A 26 25.05 7.63 -8.70
N GLY A 27 25.31 6.53 -7.98
CA GLY A 27 26.09 6.53 -6.74
C GLY A 27 25.26 6.67 -5.46
N PHE A 28 23.93 6.80 -5.56
CA PHE A 28 23.03 6.90 -4.40
C PHE A 28 22.50 5.52 -4.03
N ARG A 29 23.02 4.91 -2.98
CA ARG A 29 22.59 3.59 -2.51
C ARG A 29 21.72 3.72 -1.28
N PRO A 30 20.57 3.01 -1.20
CA PRO A 30 19.84 2.88 0.04
C PRO A 30 20.67 2.15 1.10
N LYS A 31 20.53 2.51 2.36
CA LYS A 31 21.21 1.85 3.48
C LYS A 31 20.63 0.48 3.83
N ARG A 32 19.35 0.26 3.50
CA ARG A 32 18.62 -1.00 3.75
C ARG A 32 18.31 -1.71 2.45
N SER A 33 18.21 -3.02 2.51
CA SER A 33 17.69 -3.83 1.42
C SER A 33 16.21 -3.54 1.20
N ILE A 34 15.80 -3.60 -0.07
CA ILE A 34 14.41 -3.44 -0.49
C ILE A 34 14.02 -4.71 -1.23
N VAL A 35 12.88 -5.27 -0.89
CA VAL A 35 12.30 -6.44 -1.57
C VAL A 35 11.10 -5.95 -2.38
N PHE A 36 11.14 -6.15 -3.69
CA PHE A 36 10.03 -5.89 -4.60
C PHE A 36 9.25 -7.18 -4.78
N LEU A 37 8.01 -7.21 -4.30
CA LEU A 37 7.16 -8.39 -4.32
C LEU A 37 6.01 -8.20 -5.30
N HIS A 38 5.84 -9.16 -6.22
CA HIS A 38 4.62 -9.36 -6.97
C HIS A 38 3.96 -10.63 -6.44
N LEU A 39 2.84 -10.46 -5.75
CA LEU A 39 2.13 -11.56 -5.10
C LEU A 39 1.00 -12.07 -6.00
N THR A 40 0.66 -13.34 -5.88
CA THR A 40 -0.40 -13.98 -6.67
C THR A 40 -1.61 -14.29 -5.81
N GLY A 41 -2.78 -14.40 -6.44
CA GLY A 41 -4.00 -14.90 -5.79
C GLY A 41 -4.58 -13.95 -4.75
N GLU A 42 -4.38 -12.64 -4.89
CA GLU A 42 -5.01 -11.63 -4.06
C GLU A 42 -6.52 -11.79 -4.06
N GLU A 43 -7.14 -11.84 -5.24
CA GLU A 43 -8.58 -12.01 -5.52
C GLU A 43 -9.17 -13.34 -5.00
N LYS A 44 -8.31 -14.28 -4.61
CA LYS A 44 -8.71 -15.59 -4.07
C LYS A 44 -8.52 -15.68 -2.55
N GLY A 45 -8.37 -14.54 -1.87
CA GLY A 45 -8.23 -14.44 -0.44
C GLY A 45 -6.81 -14.22 0.03
N LEU A 46 -6.07 -13.35 -0.66
CA LEU A 46 -4.72 -12.90 -0.31
C LEU A 46 -3.71 -14.05 -0.19
N LEU A 47 -3.81 -15.04 -1.09
CA LEU A 47 -3.04 -16.29 -0.99
C LEU A 47 -1.54 -16.06 -1.05
N GLY A 48 -1.09 -15.14 -1.91
CA GLY A 48 0.34 -14.85 -2.10
C GLY A 48 0.97 -14.20 -0.87
N SER A 49 0.32 -13.22 -0.28
CA SER A 49 0.82 -12.56 0.93
C SER A 49 0.76 -13.47 2.14
N LYS A 50 -0.29 -14.30 2.26
CA LYS A 50 -0.33 -15.35 3.29
C LYS A 50 0.85 -16.29 3.15
N PHE A 51 1.05 -16.87 1.95
CA PHE A 51 2.16 -17.78 1.71
C PHE A 51 3.52 -17.15 2.02
N TYR A 52 3.74 -15.90 1.58
CA TYR A 52 4.99 -15.21 1.84
C TYR A 52 5.22 -14.96 3.34
N THR A 53 4.19 -14.55 4.08
CA THR A 53 4.34 -14.30 5.51
C THR A 53 4.47 -15.59 6.34
N ASP A 54 3.91 -16.70 5.87
CA ASP A 54 4.10 -18.03 6.51
C ASP A 54 5.46 -18.66 6.16
N ASN A 55 6.00 -18.33 4.96
CA ASN A 55 7.25 -18.88 4.42
C ASN A 55 8.18 -17.76 3.90
N PRO A 56 8.62 -16.82 4.73
CA PRO A 56 9.30 -15.64 4.27
C PRO A 56 10.72 -15.95 3.76
N LEU A 57 11.12 -15.33 2.64
CA LEU A 57 12.50 -15.43 2.13
C LEU A 57 13.53 -14.81 3.10
N TYR A 58 13.10 -13.81 3.84
CA TYR A 58 13.88 -13.16 4.90
C TYR A 58 13.04 -13.16 6.18
N PRO A 59 13.64 -13.36 7.38
CA PRO A 59 12.89 -13.36 8.63
C PRO A 59 11.99 -12.14 8.77
N LEU A 60 10.71 -12.33 9.07
CA LEU A 60 9.75 -11.22 9.20
C LEU A 60 10.17 -10.17 10.23
N GLY A 61 10.85 -10.59 11.32
CA GLY A 61 11.41 -9.67 12.31
C GLY A 61 12.45 -8.69 11.75
N ASN A 62 12.99 -8.93 10.55
CA ASN A 62 13.88 -8.03 9.85
C ASN A 62 13.13 -7.13 8.84
N THR A 63 11.82 -7.34 8.66
CA THR A 63 10.98 -6.52 7.78
C THR A 63 10.49 -5.30 8.55
N MET A 64 10.99 -4.13 8.18
CA MET A 64 10.67 -2.88 8.87
C MET A 64 9.27 -2.37 8.55
N VAL A 65 8.85 -2.49 7.28
CA VAL A 65 7.60 -1.92 6.77
C VAL A 65 7.18 -2.62 5.47
N ASN A 66 5.88 -2.66 5.24
CA ASN A 66 5.30 -3.02 3.95
C ASN A 66 4.66 -1.78 3.30
N LEU A 67 4.99 -1.50 2.05
CA LEU A 67 4.35 -0.48 1.22
C LEU A 67 3.55 -1.19 0.13
N ASN A 68 2.27 -1.39 0.37
CA ASN A 68 1.36 -2.10 -0.52
C ASN A 68 0.79 -1.16 -1.58
N ILE A 69 0.78 -1.59 -2.82
CA ILE A 69 0.39 -0.77 -3.97
C ILE A 69 -0.67 -1.53 -4.76
N ASP A 70 -1.91 -1.07 -4.64
CA ASP A 70 -3.03 -1.74 -5.26
C ASP A 70 -4.05 -0.71 -5.72
N MET A 71 -4.33 -0.69 -7.02
CA MET A 71 -5.19 0.30 -7.69
C MET A 71 -4.75 1.74 -7.42
N ILE A 72 -3.82 2.25 -8.22
CA ILE A 72 -3.30 3.62 -8.11
C ILE A 72 -3.40 4.42 -9.41
N GLY A 73 -4.11 3.91 -10.42
CA GLY A 73 -4.16 4.47 -11.77
C GLY A 73 -5.44 5.25 -12.12
N ARG A 74 -6.47 5.25 -11.28
CA ARG A 74 -7.77 5.85 -11.58
C ARG A 74 -8.16 6.93 -10.55
N ILE A 75 -9.37 7.47 -10.71
CA ILE A 75 -9.98 8.45 -9.80
C ILE A 75 -11.29 7.89 -9.24
N ASP A 76 -11.42 7.89 -7.91
CA ASP A 76 -12.68 7.61 -7.23
C ASP A 76 -13.73 8.68 -7.61
N PRO A 77 -14.96 8.32 -7.99
CA PRO A 77 -16.02 9.27 -8.27
C PRO A 77 -16.24 10.33 -7.18
N ARG A 78 -15.90 10.03 -5.92
CA ARG A 78 -15.99 10.98 -4.80
C ARG A 78 -15.01 12.15 -4.92
N HIS A 79 -13.89 11.95 -5.60
CA HIS A 79 -12.88 12.97 -5.86
C HIS A 79 -13.04 13.65 -7.23
N LYS A 80 -13.81 13.05 -8.14
CA LYS A 80 -14.05 13.61 -9.47
C LYS A 80 -14.66 15.02 -9.36
N ASN A 81 -14.06 15.98 -10.06
CA ASN A 81 -14.43 17.41 -10.03
C ASN A 81 -14.22 18.10 -8.66
N LYS A 82 -13.44 17.54 -7.75
CA LYS A 82 -13.10 18.11 -6.44
C LYS A 82 -11.59 18.21 -6.27
N ILE A 83 -11.00 17.15 -5.69
CA ILE A 83 -9.56 17.04 -5.44
C ILE A 83 -9.06 15.86 -6.25
N GLU A 84 -8.68 16.08 -7.51
CA GLU A 84 -8.26 15.01 -8.41
C GLU A 84 -6.85 14.50 -8.09
N ARG A 85 -5.97 15.37 -7.60
CA ARG A 85 -4.61 15.01 -7.19
C ARG A 85 -4.56 14.51 -5.74
N TYR A 86 -5.02 13.30 -5.53
CA TYR A 86 -5.11 12.66 -4.20
C TYR A 86 -4.61 11.21 -4.25
N ILE A 87 -4.47 10.63 -3.08
CA ILE A 87 -4.34 9.19 -2.85
C ILE A 87 -4.91 8.84 -1.47
N TYR A 88 -5.59 7.71 -1.36
CA TYR A 88 -5.93 7.14 -0.06
C TYR A 88 -4.71 6.46 0.54
N LEU A 89 -4.45 6.75 1.80
CA LEU A 89 -3.44 6.09 2.62
C LEU A 89 -4.12 5.32 3.74
N ILE A 90 -3.91 4.01 3.77
CA ILE A 90 -4.61 3.11 4.67
C ILE A 90 -3.58 2.38 5.53
N GLY A 91 -3.79 2.41 6.84
CA GLY A 91 -2.92 1.73 7.80
C GLY A 91 -1.74 2.53 8.33
N THR A 92 -1.51 3.75 7.84
CA THR A 92 -0.29 4.53 8.11
C THR A 92 0.06 4.70 9.59
N ASN A 93 -0.96 4.88 10.46
CA ASN A 93 -0.79 5.15 11.88
C ASN A 93 -1.35 4.04 12.79
N LEU A 94 -1.63 2.87 12.26
CA LEU A 94 -2.27 1.79 13.03
C LEU A 94 -1.27 1.03 13.91
N LEU A 95 -0.05 0.80 13.42
CA LEU A 95 1.02 0.15 14.16
C LEU A 95 2.17 1.09 14.51
N SER A 96 2.34 2.21 13.77
CA SER A 96 3.47 3.12 13.95
C SER A 96 3.05 4.55 13.72
N SER A 97 3.17 5.40 14.74
CA SER A 97 2.98 6.84 14.60
C SER A 97 4.07 7.46 13.72
N GLU A 98 5.31 6.97 13.86
CA GLU A 98 6.46 7.45 13.08
C GLU A 98 6.28 7.20 11.57
N LEU A 99 5.70 6.07 11.16
CA LEU A 99 5.41 5.79 9.74
C LEU A 99 4.45 6.83 9.13
N HIS A 100 3.44 7.23 9.90
CA HIS A 100 2.50 8.26 9.48
C HIS A 100 3.20 9.62 9.28
N GLU A 101 4.00 10.04 10.25
CA GLU A 101 4.75 11.30 10.19
C GLU A 101 5.73 11.33 9.01
N ILE A 102 6.43 10.22 8.75
CA ILE A 102 7.33 10.09 7.59
C ILE A 102 6.55 10.25 6.29
N SER A 103 5.40 9.60 6.15
CA SER A 103 4.56 9.68 4.96
C SER A 103 4.07 11.11 4.70
N GLU A 104 3.56 11.79 5.73
CA GLU A 104 3.12 13.18 5.68
C GLU A 104 4.27 14.14 5.29
N SER A 105 5.39 14.02 5.98
CA SER A 105 6.57 14.86 5.72
C SER A 105 7.10 14.64 4.30
N THR A 106 7.20 13.40 3.86
CA THR A 106 7.64 13.05 2.51
C THR A 106 6.72 13.66 1.46
N ASN A 107 5.41 13.51 1.60
CA ASN A 107 4.45 14.11 0.68
C ASN A 107 4.55 15.64 0.63
N LYS A 108 4.61 16.28 1.80
CA LYS A 108 4.75 17.74 1.92
C LYS A 108 5.97 18.28 1.18
N ASN A 109 7.08 17.55 1.25
CA ASN A 109 8.37 17.96 0.66
C ASN A 109 8.54 17.54 -0.80
N THR A 110 7.68 16.67 -1.34
CA THR A 110 7.84 16.11 -2.68
C THR A 110 6.62 16.33 -3.58
N THR A 111 5.61 15.48 -3.48
CA THR A 111 4.51 15.40 -4.45
C THR A 111 3.33 16.31 -4.13
N LYS A 112 3.13 16.64 -2.88
CA LYS A 112 2.03 17.50 -2.39
C LYS A 112 0.66 17.03 -2.86
N LEU A 113 0.45 15.72 -2.89
CA LEU A 113 -0.86 15.14 -3.12
C LEU A 113 -1.77 15.40 -1.92
N TYR A 114 -3.07 15.46 -2.13
CA TYR A 114 -4.02 15.38 -1.03
C TYR A 114 -4.03 13.95 -0.49
N LEU A 115 -3.59 13.76 0.76
CA LEU A 115 -3.63 12.48 1.44
C LEU A 115 -4.99 12.29 2.09
N ASP A 116 -5.75 11.33 1.60
CA ASP A 116 -7.08 11.03 2.12
C ASP A 116 -7.02 9.80 3.03
N TYR A 117 -7.47 9.96 4.27
CA TYR A 117 -7.45 8.91 5.30
C TYR A 117 -8.82 8.28 5.55
N LYS A 118 -9.77 8.47 4.63
CA LYS A 118 -11.14 7.97 4.76
C LYS A 118 -11.21 6.49 5.16
N TYR A 119 -10.32 5.67 4.63
CA TYR A 119 -10.30 4.23 4.86
C TYR A 119 -9.32 3.78 5.95
N ASN A 120 -8.80 4.71 6.73
CA ASN A 120 -7.84 4.40 7.79
C ASN A 120 -8.52 3.88 9.08
N ASP A 121 -9.84 4.01 9.20
CA ASP A 121 -10.64 3.36 10.24
C ASP A 121 -10.76 1.86 9.91
N ILE A 122 -10.35 1.01 10.85
CA ILE A 122 -10.34 -0.45 10.70
C ILE A 122 -11.74 -1.08 10.70
N ASP A 123 -12.77 -0.38 11.13
CA ASP A 123 -14.15 -0.86 11.14
C ASP A 123 -15.10 -0.06 10.24
N GLN A 124 -14.55 0.69 9.30
CA GLN A 124 -15.37 1.42 8.33
C GLN A 124 -16.17 0.43 7.46
N PHE A 125 -17.35 0.83 7.02
CA PHE A 125 -18.37 -0.05 6.43
C PHE A 125 -17.87 -0.86 5.20
N GLU A 126 -17.03 -0.28 4.34
CA GLU A 126 -16.49 -0.93 3.14
C GLU A 126 -15.37 -1.93 3.45
N CYS A 127 -14.82 -1.93 4.67
CA CYS A 127 -13.77 -2.83 5.17
C CYS A 127 -12.50 -2.86 4.28
N ILE A 128 -12.16 -1.74 3.66
CA ILE A 128 -11.06 -1.65 2.69
C ILE A 128 -9.72 -2.07 3.31
N TYR A 129 -9.50 -1.77 4.60
CA TYR A 129 -8.30 -2.16 5.33
C TYR A 129 -7.97 -3.66 5.25
N TYR A 130 -8.95 -4.54 5.04
CA TYR A 130 -8.77 -6.00 5.01
C TYR A 130 -8.67 -6.57 3.59
N ARG A 131 -8.68 -5.73 2.56
CA ARG A 131 -8.94 -6.14 1.18
C ARG A 131 -7.75 -6.01 0.26
N SER A 132 -6.52 -6.06 0.81
CA SER A 132 -5.31 -6.18 0.00
C SER A 132 -4.17 -6.81 0.80
N ASP A 133 -3.08 -7.15 0.14
CA ASP A 133 -1.98 -7.99 0.60
C ASP A 133 -1.22 -7.47 1.84
N HIS A 134 -1.28 -6.16 2.14
CA HIS A 134 -0.69 -5.58 3.35
C HIS A 134 -1.22 -6.23 4.63
N PHE A 135 -2.45 -6.76 4.59
CA PHE A 135 -3.11 -7.27 5.79
C PHE A 135 -2.36 -8.42 6.45
N HIS A 136 -1.76 -9.33 5.68
CA HIS A 136 -0.95 -10.41 6.25
C HIS A 136 0.35 -9.92 6.90
N PHE A 137 0.92 -8.82 6.42
CA PHE A 137 2.07 -8.18 7.08
C PHE A 137 1.66 -7.53 8.40
N VAL A 138 0.54 -6.80 8.42
CA VAL A 138 0.01 -6.16 9.65
C VAL A 138 -0.33 -7.21 10.71
N LYS A 139 -0.92 -8.35 10.35
CA LYS A 139 -1.17 -9.48 11.26
C LYS A 139 0.13 -10.00 11.93
N ASN A 140 1.25 -9.85 11.27
CA ASN A 140 2.57 -10.19 11.79
C ASN A 140 3.28 -8.99 12.44
N ASN A 141 2.52 -7.97 12.85
CA ASN A 141 3.02 -6.78 13.54
C ASN A 141 4.03 -5.96 12.70
N ILE A 142 3.94 -6.01 11.38
CA ILE A 142 4.75 -5.21 10.46
C ILE A 142 3.93 -3.99 10.02
N PRO A 143 4.36 -2.77 10.36
CA PRO A 143 3.70 -1.56 9.92
C PRO A 143 3.53 -1.52 8.39
N ALA A 144 2.38 -1.05 7.92
CA ALA A 144 2.11 -1.01 6.49
C ALA A 144 1.39 0.27 6.07
N ILE A 145 1.62 0.66 4.83
CA ILE A 145 0.77 1.63 4.12
C ILE A 145 0.17 0.93 2.92
N PHE A 146 -1.14 0.94 2.82
CA PHE A 146 -1.84 0.57 1.61
C PHE A 146 -2.19 1.83 0.82
N TYR A 147 -1.54 1.99 -0.35
CA TYR A 147 -1.78 3.05 -1.32
C TYR A 147 -2.88 2.64 -2.27
N PHE A 148 -3.94 3.45 -2.34
CA PHE A 148 -5.18 3.11 -3.04
C PHE A 148 -5.81 4.33 -3.70
N ASN A 149 -6.41 4.20 -4.86
CA ASN A 149 -7.13 5.31 -5.50
C ASN A 149 -8.64 5.33 -5.22
N GLY A 150 -9.17 4.33 -4.60
CA GLY A 150 -10.62 4.14 -4.45
C GLY A 150 -11.21 3.24 -5.53
N VAL A 151 -12.50 2.97 -5.38
CA VAL A 151 -13.26 2.12 -6.31
C VAL A 151 -13.89 3.00 -7.39
N HIS A 152 -13.84 2.54 -8.64
CA HIS A 152 -14.42 3.21 -9.81
C HIS A 152 -15.43 2.29 -10.52
N GLU A 153 -16.15 2.83 -11.50
CA GLU A 153 -17.23 2.13 -12.21
C GLU A 153 -16.80 0.87 -12.98
N ASP A 154 -15.51 0.77 -13.32
CA ASP A 154 -14.96 -0.38 -14.06
C ASP A 154 -14.34 -1.45 -13.14
N TYR A 155 -14.34 -1.25 -11.82
CA TYR A 155 -13.76 -2.17 -10.84
C TYR A 155 -14.33 -3.58 -11.01
N HIS A 156 -13.47 -4.60 -11.11
CA HIS A 156 -13.80 -6.00 -11.38
C HIS A 156 -14.59 -6.23 -12.68
N LYS A 157 -14.44 -5.36 -13.70
CA LYS A 157 -15.12 -5.48 -14.99
C LYS A 157 -14.13 -5.61 -16.16
N PRO A 158 -14.57 -6.23 -17.28
CA PRO A 158 -13.76 -6.27 -18.50
C PRO A 158 -13.45 -4.88 -19.09
N THR A 159 -14.17 -3.85 -18.63
CA THR A 159 -14.00 -2.46 -19.07
C THR A 159 -12.92 -1.71 -18.30
N ASP A 160 -12.23 -2.34 -17.34
CA ASP A 160 -11.02 -1.80 -16.71
C ASP A 160 -9.83 -1.94 -17.67
N THR A 161 -9.65 -0.94 -18.54
CA THR A 161 -8.69 -0.95 -19.65
C THR A 161 -7.63 0.13 -19.51
N ALA A 162 -6.47 -0.08 -20.17
CA ALA A 162 -5.31 0.77 -20.06
C ALA A 162 -5.55 2.23 -20.52
N GLU A 163 -6.46 2.42 -21.49
CA GLU A 163 -6.80 3.74 -22.01
C GLU A 163 -7.48 4.64 -20.98
N LYS A 164 -8.02 4.05 -19.92
CA LYS A 164 -8.71 4.77 -18.83
C LYS A 164 -7.79 5.15 -17.67
N ILE A 165 -6.53 4.74 -17.72
CA ILE A 165 -5.55 5.06 -16.68
C ILE A 165 -5.15 6.53 -16.75
N GLU A 166 -5.20 7.21 -15.63
CA GLU A 166 -4.74 8.59 -15.41
C GLU A 166 -3.21 8.61 -15.23
N TYR A 167 -2.45 8.43 -16.32
CA TYR A 167 -1.00 8.23 -16.28
C TYR A 167 -0.24 9.36 -15.58
N GLY A 168 -0.73 10.60 -15.65
CA GLY A 168 -0.14 11.74 -14.95
C GLY A 168 -0.24 11.57 -13.43
N LEU A 169 -1.41 11.18 -12.95
CA LEU A 169 -1.68 10.95 -11.54
C LEU A 169 -1.00 9.68 -11.04
N LEU A 170 -1.02 8.60 -11.82
CA LEU A 170 -0.28 7.36 -11.56
C LEU A 170 1.21 7.66 -11.31
N LYS A 171 1.83 8.46 -12.19
CA LYS A 171 3.22 8.88 -12.02
C LYS A 171 3.46 9.64 -10.71
N ASP A 172 2.58 10.56 -10.34
CA ASP A 172 2.72 11.34 -9.10
C ASP A 172 2.57 10.45 -7.85
N ARG A 173 1.66 9.48 -7.88
CA ARG A 173 1.48 8.48 -6.81
C ARG A 173 2.70 7.57 -6.68
N ILE A 174 3.24 7.06 -7.80
CA ILE A 174 4.48 6.27 -7.81
C ILE A 174 5.65 7.07 -7.22
N LYS A 175 5.76 8.37 -7.54
CA LYS A 175 6.79 9.23 -6.95
C LYS A 175 6.65 9.35 -5.44
N LEU A 176 5.44 9.55 -4.92
CA LEU A 176 5.22 9.59 -3.47
C LEU A 176 5.71 8.30 -2.82
N ILE A 177 5.32 7.15 -3.37
CA ILE A 177 5.68 5.84 -2.82
C ILE A 177 7.20 5.64 -2.89
N PHE A 178 7.84 6.00 -4.01
CA PHE A 178 9.29 5.96 -4.14
C PHE A 178 10.00 6.80 -3.07
N PHE A 179 9.60 8.06 -2.88
CA PHE A 179 10.23 8.93 -1.89
C PHE A 179 9.98 8.46 -0.46
N THR A 180 8.80 7.92 -0.15
CA THR A 180 8.52 7.30 1.14
C THR A 180 9.43 6.07 1.37
N ALA A 181 9.55 5.20 0.37
CA ALA A 181 10.44 4.05 0.43
C ALA A 181 11.93 4.47 0.56
N TRP A 182 12.32 5.53 -0.15
CA TRP A 182 13.67 6.08 -0.09
C TRP A 182 14.00 6.62 1.30
N GLU A 183 13.10 7.40 1.90
CA GLU A 183 13.27 7.92 3.26
C GLU A 183 13.41 6.77 4.26
N LEU A 184 12.50 5.80 4.22
CA LEU A 184 12.51 4.62 5.08
C LEU A 184 13.79 3.79 4.93
N ALA A 185 14.25 3.57 3.68
CA ALA A 185 15.44 2.78 3.40
C ALA A 185 16.77 3.45 3.81
N ASN A 186 16.77 4.77 4.01
CA ASN A 186 17.97 5.53 4.38
C ASN A 186 18.05 5.90 5.87
N ARG A 187 17.04 5.60 6.67
CA ARG A 187 17.04 5.87 8.12
C ARG A 187 18.10 5.05 8.84
N ASN A 188 18.67 5.63 9.89
CA ASN A 188 19.67 4.94 10.72
C ASN A 188 19.02 3.90 11.64
N LYS A 189 17.79 4.15 12.09
CA LYS A 189 17.02 3.23 12.95
C LYS A 189 15.80 2.71 12.21
N SER A 190 15.34 1.52 12.59
CA SER A 190 14.01 1.04 12.21
C SER A 190 12.93 1.97 12.76
N ILE A 191 11.78 2.02 12.10
CA ILE A 191 10.60 2.67 12.68
C ILE A 191 10.13 1.89 13.90
N GLU A 192 9.54 2.59 14.86
CA GLU A 192 9.00 1.99 16.07
C GLU A 192 7.59 1.49 15.83
N VAL A 193 7.28 0.31 16.38
CA VAL A 193 5.92 -0.22 16.51
C VAL A 193 5.42 0.22 17.87
N ASP A 194 4.73 1.35 17.92
CA ASP A 194 4.29 2.01 19.16
C ASP A 194 2.79 1.82 19.44
N LYS A 195 2.09 1.07 18.58
CA LYS A 195 0.65 0.81 18.69
C LYS A 195 0.31 -0.64 18.41
N ASN A 196 -0.87 -1.05 18.89
CA ASN A 196 -1.51 -2.31 18.57
C ASN A 196 -2.89 -2.08 17.95
N VAL A 197 -3.29 -2.97 17.05
CA VAL A 197 -4.64 -2.98 16.49
C VAL A 197 -5.48 -3.98 17.27
N ASP A 198 -6.53 -3.52 17.92
CA ASP A 198 -7.52 -4.39 18.57
C ASP A 198 -8.63 -4.74 17.58
N TYR A 199 -8.69 -6.00 17.22
CA TYR A 199 -9.72 -6.53 16.32
C TYR A 199 -10.95 -7.11 17.05
N SER A 200 -10.97 -7.12 18.40
CA SER A 200 -12.03 -7.75 19.21
C SER A 200 -13.35 -7.01 19.11
N GLU A 201 -13.33 -5.71 18.98
CA GLU A 201 -14.50 -4.84 18.98
C GLU A 201 -15.09 -4.53 17.60
N LEU A 202 -14.57 -5.16 16.54
CA LEU A 202 -15.09 -4.95 15.19
C LEU A 202 -16.56 -5.32 15.06
N VAL A 203 -17.34 -4.44 14.47
CA VAL A 203 -18.77 -4.63 14.17
C VAL A 203 -18.97 -4.95 12.70
N ASN A 204 -18.56 -4.04 11.81
CA ASN A 204 -18.78 -4.14 10.37
C ASN A 204 -17.85 -5.18 9.72
N CYS A 205 -16.57 -5.20 10.14
CA CYS A 205 -15.51 -5.94 9.45
C CYS A 205 -15.17 -7.29 10.09
N LYS A 206 -15.89 -7.70 11.13
CA LYS A 206 -15.66 -8.97 11.86
C LYS A 206 -15.62 -10.20 10.96
N ARG A 207 -16.37 -10.20 9.84
CA ARG A 207 -16.39 -11.30 8.87
C ARG A 207 -15.03 -11.54 8.21
N TYR A 208 -14.27 -10.48 7.94
CA TYR A 208 -12.94 -10.60 7.31
C TYR A 208 -11.94 -11.29 8.24
N ILE A 209 -11.93 -10.92 9.52
CA ILE A 209 -11.07 -11.58 10.52
C ILE A 209 -11.42 -13.05 10.62
N LYS A 210 -12.71 -13.42 10.64
CA LYS A 210 -13.13 -14.83 10.68
C LYS A 210 -12.67 -15.59 9.42
N LEU A 211 -12.84 -15.01 8.24
CA LEU A 211 -12.37 -15.61 6.98
C LEU A 211 -10.87 -15.93 7.03
N TYR A 212 -10.05 -14.96 7.42
CA TYR A 212 -8.60 -15.15 7.46
C TYR A 212 -8.14 -16.11 8.59
N ASN A 213 -8.89 -16.23 9.67
CA ASN A 213 -8.60 -17.19 10.74
C ASN A 213 -9.03 -18.63 10.39
N LEU A 214 -9.93 -18.82 9.41
CA LEU A 214 -10.32 -20.17 8.95
C LEU A 214 -9.28 -20.81 8.03
N TRP A 215 -8.31 -20.06 7.54
CA TRP A 215 -7.23 -20.51 6.65
C TRP A 215 -5.87 -20.60 7.37
N GLY A 216 -5.86 -20.40 8.71
CA GLY A 216 -4.68 -20.43 9.59
C GLY A 216 -4.43 -21.77 10.22
#